data_a1be45960af64b03491d9812272cfb60
#
_entry.id   a1be45960af64b03491d9812272cfb60
#
_cell.length_a   1.000
_cell.length_b   1.000
_cell.length_c   1.000
_cell.angle_alpha   90.00
_cell.angle_beta   90.00
_cell.angle_gamma   90.00
#
_symmetry.space_group_name_H-M   'P 1'
#
loop_
_entity.id
_entity.type
_entity.pdbx_description
1 polymer ?
#
loop_
_entity_poly.entity_id
_entity_poly.type
_entity_poly.pdbx_seq_one_letter_code
_entity_poly.pdbx_strand_id
1 'polypeptide(L)'
;MKKTILATAMILAAGFAAQANEIAKFDPAMAIGNSVVTGGVRWIDGKYLPIEGRVFNNVDHYYDRLPCNVTSNVNGGVRSMKHHTSGMMFRFVTDSKTLHFKWMPYSASLAMYHMPSIGVSGIDIYRQDSDGKWRYVRSGGVHDAKKGGSVTVSWTPGTPCLVNLPLYNGIKSFTLGIDPKATIKALGPRKSGVNKPVVFYGTSITHGGC
;
A
#
# COMPACT_ATOMS: atom_id res chain seq x y z
N MET A 1 -18.75 5.64 41.54
CA MET A 1 -18.64 4.94 40.24
C MET A 1 -18.45 5.87 39.02
N LYS A 2 -19.07 7.07 38.89
CA LYS A 2 -18.91 7.97 37.71
C LYS A 2 -17.50 8.57 37.54
N LYS A 3 -16.74 8.81 38.61
CA LYS A 3 -15.37 9.40 38.51
C LYS A 3 -14.33 8.41 38.00
N THR A 4 -14.46 7.11 38.25
CA THR A 4 -13.49 6.09 37.80
C THR A 4 -13.63 5.81 36.31
N ILE A 5 -14.86 5.87 35.77
CA ILE A 5 -15.12 5.65 34.34
C ILE A 5 -14.55 6.81 33.50
N LEU A 6 -14.64 8.02 34.02
CA LEU A 6 -14.09 9.22 33.34
C LEU A 6 -12.55 9.17 33.26
N ALA A 7 -11.89 8.71 34.33
CA ALA A 7 -10.42 8.58 34.36
C ALA A 7 -9.93 7.49 33.38
N THR A 8 -10.63 6.38 33.30
CA THR A 8 -10.28 5.29 32.37
C THR A 8 -10.48 5.70 30.90
N ALA A 9 -11.54 6.46 30.60
CA ALA A 9 -11.78 6.98 29.24
C ALA A 9 -10.74 8.04 28.86
N MET A 10 -10.30 8.91 29.77
CA MET A 10 -9.24 9.87 29.52
C MET A 10 -7.87 9.22 29.33
N ILE A 11 -7.55 8.16 30.05
CA ILE A 11 -6.27 7.44 29.90
C ILE A 11 -6.25 6.71 28.55
N LEU A 12 -7.36 6.10 28.10
CA LEU A 12 -7.45 5.50 26.78
C LEU A 12 -7.33 6.57 25.67
N ALA A 13 -8.04 7.69 25.77
CA ALA A 13 -7.97 8.77 24.79
C ALA A 13 -6.59 9.41 24.72
N ALA A 14 -5.90 9.60 25.85
CA ALA A 14 -4.53 10.10 25.89
C ALA A 14 -3.52 9.12 25.31
N GLY A 15 -3.73 7.80 25.49
CA GLY A 15 -2.90 6.76 24.88
C GLY A 15 -3.00 6.74 23.35
N PHE A 16 -4.18 6.92 22.78
CA PHE A 16 -4.39 7.01 21.33
C PHE A 16 -3.81 8.30 20.75
N ALA A 17 -3.95 9.42 21.42
CA ALA A 17 -3.36 10.69 20.98
C ALA A 17 -1.83 10.66 21.01
N ALA A 18 -1.22 10.00 22.00
CA ALA A 18 0.23 9.84 22.09
C ALA A 18 0.80 8.97 20.97
N GLN A 19 0.11 7.88 20.57
CA GLN A 19 0.53 7.02 19.46
C GLN A 19 0.39 7.72 18.10
N ALA A 20 -0.66 8.50 17.89
CA ALA A 20 -0.84 9.28 16.67
C ALA A 20 0.27 10.33 16.51
N ASN A 21 0.71 10.94 17.60
CA ASN A 21 1.79 11.95 17.59
C ASN A 21 3.19 11.35 17.30
N GLU A 22 3.45 10.09 17.59
CA GLU A 22 4.75 9.47 17.28
C GLU A 22 4.95 9.27 15.78
N ILE A 23 3.93 8.83 15.05
CA ILE A 23 4.01 8.69 13.59
C ILE A 23 4.14 10.06 12.91
N ALA A 24 3.43 11.07 13.41
CA ALA A 24 3.50 12.45 12.91
C ALA A 24 4.91 13.07 13.02
N LYS A 25 5.73 12.65 13.99
CA LYS A 25 7.12 13.10 14.14
C LYS A 25 8.02 12.62 13.00
N PHE A 26 7.68 11.53 12.34
CA PHE A 26 8.53 10.89 11.33
C PHE A 26 8.08 11.20 9.90
N ASP A 27 6.79 11.36 9.66
CA ASP A 27 6.25 11.81 8.38
C ASP A 27 4.88 12.46 8.60
N PRO A 28 4.74 13.79 8.40
CA PRO A 28 3.47 14.50 8.54
C PRO A 28 2.38 13.96 7.59
N ALA A 29 2.75 13.43 6.42
CA ALA A 29 1.80 12.81 5.49
C ALA A 29 1.20 11.50 6.04
N MET A 30 1.89 10.86 6.99
CA MET A 30 1.46 9.63 7.67
C MET A 30 0.83 9.89 9.04
N ALA A 31 0.70 11.16 9.43
CA ALA A 31 0.20 11.61 10.74
C ALA A 31 -1.24 11.21 11.04
N ILE A 32 -2.01 10.85 10.04
CA ILE A 32 -3.46 10.61 10.12
C ILE A 32 -3.78 9.11 10.28
N GLY A 33 -2.75 8.25 10.38
CA GLY A 33 -2.92 6.81 10.41
C GLY A 33 -3.29 6.27 11.80
N ASN A 34 -4.39 5.55 11.87
CA ASN A 34 -4.68 4.67 12.99
C ASN A 34 -3.78 3.44 12.92
N SER A 35 -2.52 3.57 13.36
CA SER A 35 -1.66 2.40 13.52
C SER A 35 -2.03 1.64 14.78
N VAL A 36 -2.12 0.32 14.67
CA VAL A 36 -2.44 -0.57 15.79
C VAL A 36 -1.24 -1.48 16.05
N VAL A 37 -0.80 -1.56 17.31
CA VAL A 37 0.24 -2.51 17.72
C VAL A 37 -0.44 -3.76 18.25
N THR A 38 -0.23 -4.87 17.57
CA THR A 38 -0.73 -6.19 18.01
C THR A 38 0.25 -7.29 17.60
N GLY A 39 0.42 -8.30 18.47
CA GLY A 39 1.34 -9.40 18.21
C GLY A 39 2.80 -8.96 18.00
N GLY A 40 3.25 -7.87 18.63
CA GLY A 40 4.60 -7.35 18.45
C GLY A 40 4.85 -6.65 17.11
N VAL A 41 3.80 -6.32 16.34
CA VAL A 41 3.88 -5.64 15.04
C VAL A 41 3.03 -4.39 15.07
N ARG A 42 3.55 -3.29 14.54
CA ARG A 42 2.80 -2.05 14.27
C ARG A 42 2.21 -2.14 12.87
N TRP A 43 0.90 -2.14 12.78
CA TRP A 43 0.14 -2.22 11.54
C TRP A 43 -0.34 -0.84 11.09
N ILE A 44 -0.07 -0.48 9.85
CA ILE A 44 -0.39 0.80 9.22
C ILE A 44 -1.26 0.53 8.00
N ASP A 45 -2.46 1.16 7.93
CA ASP A 45 -3.33 1.07 6.75
C ASP A 45 -2.66 1.77 5.56
N GLY A 46 -2.71 1.14 4.39
CA GLY A 46 -2.14 1.65 3.15
C GLY A 46 -2.69 3.00 2.71
N LYS A 47 -3.88 3.39 3.16
CA LYS A 47 -4.44 4.73 2.92
C LYS A 47 -3.61 5.85 3.53
N TYR A 48 -2.79 5.53 4.50
CA TYR A 48 -1.90 6.46 5.19
C TYR A 48 -0.44 6.34 4.74
N LEU A 49 -0.16 5.45 3.78
CA LEU A 49 1.16 5.33 3.16
C LEU A 49 1.25 6.23 1.91
N PRO A 50 2.44 6.73 1.58
CA PRO A 50 2.67 7.43 0.33
C PRO A 50 2.40 6.51 -0.86
N ILE A 51 1.34 6.76 -1.61
CA ILE A 51 0.97 6.00 -2.80
C ILE A 51 1.29 6.82 -4.05
N GLU A 52 2.05 6.23 -4.97
CA GLU A 52 2.30 6.78 -6.31
C GLU A 52 1.41 6.09 -7.34
N GLY A 53 1.10 6.76 -8.44
CA GLY A 53 0.26 6.23 -9.53
C GLY A 53 -1.24 6.34 -9.27
N ARG A 54 -1.67 6.74 -8.09
CA ARG A 54 -3.06 7.08 -7.79
C ARG A 54 -3.31 8.55 -8.11
N VAL A 55 -4.02 8.82 -9.21
CA VAL A 55 -4.16 10.18 -9.76
C VAL A 55 -5.42 10.89 -9.25
N PHE A 56 -6.52 10.14 -9.03
CA PHE A 56 -7.84 10.72 -8.74
C PHE A 56 -8.27 10.49 -7.30
N ASN A 57 -8.96 11.47 -6.72
CA ASN A 57 -9.56 11.38 -5.38
C ASN A 57 -11.05 11.04 -5.43
N ASN A 58 -11.77 11.41 -6.50
CA ASN A 58 -13.18 11.13 -6.70
C ASN A 58 -13.40 9.73 -7.33
N VAL A 59 -13.04 8.69 -6.62
CA VAL A 59 -13.10 7.29 -7.03
C VAL A 59 -14.13 6.54 -6.21
N ASP A 60 -14.67 5.43 -6.74
CA ASP A 60 -15.65 4.60 -6.01
C ASP A 60 -14.96 3.82 -4.87
N HIS A 61 -13.74 3.30 -5.14
CA HIS A 61 -12.91 2.62 -4.14
C HIS A 61 -11.54 3.29 -4.08
N TYR A 62 -10.95 3.36 -2.90
CA TYR A 62 -9.70 4.10 -2.67
C TYR A 62 -8.59 3.77 -3.67
N TYR A 63 -8.49 2.53 -4.12
CA TYR A 63 -7.44 2.06 -5.03
C TYR A 63 -7.90 2.00 -6.51
N ASP A 64 -8.99 2.65 -6.87
CA ASP A 64 -9.42 2.74 -8.27
C ASP A 64 -8.54 3.70 -9.07
N ARG A 65 -8.29 3.35 -10.33
CA ARG A 65 -7.47 4.16 -11.25
C ARG A 65 -8.23 5.29 -11.93
N LEU A 66 -9.53 5.15 -12.11
CA LEU A 66 -10.36 6.12 -12.82
C LEU A 66 -11.39 6.76 -11.90
N PRO A 67 -11.71 8.04 -12.12
CA PRO A 67 -12.70 8.74 -11.33
C PRO A 67 -14.12 8.21 -11.62
N CYS A 68 -15.01 8.29 -10.63
CA CYS A 68 -16.35 7.76 -10.70
C CYS A 68 -17.19 8.39 -11.83
N ASN A 69 -16.99 9.67 -12.14
CA ASN A 69 -17.74 10.40 -13.17
C ASN A 69 -17.38 10.02 -14.62
N VAL A 70 -16.28 9.33 -14.85
CA VAL A 70 -15.86 8.89 -16.20
C VAL A 70 -16.50 7.56 -16.59
N THR A 71 -16.92 6.78 -15.62
CA THR A 71 -17.34 5.38 -15.83
C THR A 71 -18.62 5.22 -16.64
N SER A 72 -19.45 6.26 -16.74
CA SER A 72 -20.65 6.26 -17.61
C SER A 72 -20.33 6.37 -19.10
N ASN A 73 -19.19 6.98 -19.45
CA ASN A 73 -18.81 7.34 -20.82
C ASN A 73 -17.77 6.40 -21.43
N VAL A 74 -17.40 5.32 -20.74
CA VAL A 74 -16.43 4.34 -21.22
C VAL A 74 -17.07 2.97 -21.43
N ASN A 75 -16.45 2.14 -22.27
CA ASN A 75 -16.95 0.77 -22.51
C ASN A 75 -16.85 -0.09 -21.24
N GLY A 76 -17.58 -1.22 -21.25
CA GLY A 76 -17.66 -2.13 -20.10
C GLY A 76 -16.30 -2.69 -19.64
N GLY A 77 -15.38 -2.94 -20.56
CA GLY A 77 -14.02 -3.41 -20.25
C GLY A 77 -13.22 -2.39 -19.45
N VAL A 78 -13.21 -1.12 -19.89
CA VAL A 78 -12.55 -0.03 -19.16
C VAL A 78 -13.18 0.17 -17.78
N ARG A 79 -14.52 0.09 -17.72
CA ARG A 79 -15.29 0.21 -16.47
C ARG A 79 -14.92 -0.88 -15.46
N SER A 80 -14.75 -2.11 -15.92
CA SER A 80 -14.30 -3.23 -15.09
C SER A 80 -12.84 -3.06 -14.64
N MET A 81 -11.96 -2.69 -15.57
CA MET A 81 -10.52 -2.57 -15.30
C MET A 81 -10.13 -1.34 -14.48
N LYS A 82 -11.04 -0.41 -14.20
CA LYS A 82 -10.76 0.74 -13.33
C LYS A 82 -10.31 0.34 -11.92
N HIS A 83 -10.76 -0.83 -11.46
CA HIS A 83 -10.43 -1.37 -10.14
C HIS A 83 -9.04 -2.02 -10.06
N HIS A 84 -8.39 -2.30 -11.20
CA HIS A 84 -7.06 -2.87 -11.22
C HIS A 84 -6.04 -1.82 -10.78
N THR A 85 -5.04 -2.25 -10.02
CA THR A 85 -4.06 -1.35 -9.38
C THR A 85 -2.74 -1.24 -10.14
N SER A 86 -2.66 -1.75 -11.37
CA SER A 86 -1.47 -1.63 -12.21
C SER A 86 -0.98 -0.18 -12.31
N GLY A 87 0.30 0.04 -12.05
CA GLY A 87 0.94 1.37 -12.00
C GLY A 87 0.86 2.07 -10.64
N MET A 88 0.12 1.52 -9.68
CA MET A 88 0.14 2.02 -8.31
C MET A 88 1.23 1.33 -7.49
N MET A 89 1.92 2.10 -6.65
CA MET A 89 2.98 1.58 -5.80
C MET A 89 3.11 2.40 -4.52
N PHE A 90 3.65 1.78 -3.48
CA PHE A 90 4.09 2.46 -2.26
C PHE A 90 5.61 2.62 -2.28
N ARG A 91 6.11 3.78 -1.84
CA ARG A 91 7.54 4.03 -1.66
C ARG A 91 7.80 4.66 -0.31
N PHE A 92 8.65 4.04 0.50
CA PHE A 92 8.95 4.50 1.85
C PHE A 92 10.34 4.05 2.30
N VAL A 93 10.79 4.62 3.40
CA VAL A 93 11.99 4.20 4.14
C VAL A 93 11.60 3.88 5.56
N THR A 94 12.17 2.82 6.12
CA THR A 94 11.96 2.42 7.52
C THR A 94 13.23 1.83 8.10
N ASP A 95 13.41 1.95 9.40
CA ASP A 95 14.45 1.28 10.17
C ASP A 95 13.99 -0.05 10.77
N SER A 96 12.82 -0.53 10.41
CA SER A 96 12.33 -1.87 10.74
C SER A 96 13.26 -2.95 10.16
N LYS A 97 13.45 -4.03 10.90
CA LYS A 97 14.21 -5.21 10.44
C LYS A 97 13.32 -6.23 9.73
N THR A 98 12.01 -6.10 9.88
CA THR A 98 11.03 -7.00 9.26
C THR A 98 9.87 -6.18 8.70
N LEU A 99 9.45 -6.51 7.49
CA LEU A 99 8.27 -5.94 6.87
C LEU A 99 7.24 -7.03 6.65
N HIS A 100 6.01 -6.76 7.06
CA HIS A 100 4.85 -7.62 6.84
C HIS A 100 3.88 -6.89 5.94
N PHE A 101 3.43 -7.54 4.89
CA PHE A 101 2.46 -6.99 3.96
C PHE A 101 1.21 -7.85 3.97
N LYS A 102 0.04 -7.22 4.04
CA LYS A 102 -1.27 -7.88 3.91
C LYS A 102 -2.13 -7.08 2.96
N TRP A 103 -2.86 -7.75 2.08
CA TRP A 103 -3.82 -7.09 1.19
C TRP A 103 -5.02 -7.98 0.92
N MET A 104 -6.17 -7.35 0.69
CA MET A 104 -7.39 -8.03 0.27
C MET A 104 -7.64 -7.74 -1.20
N PRO A 105 -7.75 -8.76 -2.08
CA PRO A 105 -8.04 -8.56 -3.48
C PRO A 105 -9.46 -7.99 -3.66
N TYR A 106 -9.64 -7.19 -4.71
CA TYR A 106 -10.94 -6.63 -5.06
C TYR A 106 -11.85 -7.73 -5.62
N SER A 107 -11.35 -8.51 -6.58
CA SER A 107 -12.05 -9.61 -7.22
C SER A 107 -11.64 -10.96 -6.65
N ALA A 108 -12.60 -11.90 -6.62
CA ALA A 108 -12.33 -13.30 -6.29
C ALA A 108 -11.62 -14.08 -7.43
N SER A 109 -11.59 -13.52 -8.65
CA SER A 109 -10.84 -14.07 -9.79
C SER A 109 -9.35 -13.75 -9.59
N LEU A 110 -8.62 -14.66 -8.98
CA LEU A 110 -7.24 -14.45 -8.55
C LEU A 110 -6.20 -14.66 -9.64
N ALA A 111 -6.54 -15.42 -10.69
CA ALA A 111 -5.65 -15.80 -11.78
C ALA A 111 -6.39 -15.73 -13.12
N MET A 112 -5.64 -15.75 -14.21
CA MET A 112 -6.13 -15.93 -15.56
C MET A 112 -5.54 -17.24 -16.14
N TYR A 113 -6.11 -17.75 -17.24
CA TYR A 113 -5.65 -19.00 -17.84
C TYR A 113 -4.16 -18.98 -18.27
N HIS A 114 -3.61 -17.80 -18.54
CA HIS A 114 -2.23 -17.55 -18.96
C HIS A 114 -1.38 -16.79 -17.92
N MET A 115 -1.97 -16.36 -16.80
CA MET A 115 -1.25 -15.68 -15.72
C MET A 115 -1.62 -16.29 -14.35
N PRO A 116 -0.62 -16.75 -13.57
CA PRO A 116 -0.87 -17.25 -12.22
C PRO A 116 -1.32 -16.14 -11.26
N SER A 117 -1.88 -16.54 -10.12
CA SER A 117 -2.39 -15.58 -9.11
C SER A 117 -1.35 -14.59 -8.61
N ILE A 118 -0.08 -14.99 -8.58
CA ILE A 118 1.01 -14.09 -8.18
C ILE A 118 1.21 -12.95 -9.18
N GLY A 119 0.99 -13.18 -10.49
CA GLY A 119 1.06 -12.14 -11.51
C GLY A 119 -0.21 -11.30 -11.61
N VAL A 120 -1.39 -11.90 -11.36
CA VAL A 120 -2.69 -11.22 -11.46
C VAL A 120 -3.01 -10.42 -10.20
N SER A 121 -2.86 -11.05 -9.02
CA SER A 121 -3.37 -10.55 -7.74
C SER A 121 -2.26 -10.36 -6.68
N GLY A 122 -1.00 -10.57 -7.05
CA GLY A 122 0.15 -10.48 -6.17
C GLY A 122 0.73 -9.06 -6.07
N ILE A 123 1.65 -8.91 -5.15
CA ILE A 123 2.47 -7.71 -4.98
C ILE A 123 3.94 -8.06 -5.20
N ASP A 124 4.72 -7.07 -5.67
CA ASP A 124 6.16 -7.21 -5.87
C ASP A 124 6.91 -6.21 -4.98
N ILE A 125 7.93 -6.70 -4.29
CA ILE A 125 8.71 -5.94 -3.31
C ILE A 125 10.12 -5.75 -3.85
N TYR A 126 10.58 -4.51 -3.86
CA TYR A 126 11.91 -4.10 -4.29
C TYR A 126 12.61 -3.31 -3.20
N ARG A 127 13.93 -3.43 -3.16
CA ARG A 127 14.82 -2.63 -2.33
C ARG A 127 15.71 -1.77 -3.23
N GLN A 128 15.98 -0.53 -2.82
CA GLN A 128 16.98 0.29 -3.48
C GLN A 128 18.33 0.06 -2.83
N ASP A 129 19.30 -0.36 -3.62
CA ASP A 129 20.69 -0.56 -3.16
C ASP A 129 21.46 0.78 -3.13
N SER A 130 22.66 0.75 -2.59
CA SER A 130 23.56 1.92 -2.46
C SER A 130 23.93 2.55 -3.79
N ASP A 131 23.87 1.79 -4.89
CA ASP A 131 24.07 2.28 -6.26
C ASP A 131 22.82 3.01 -6.84
N GLY A 132 21.75 3.13 -6.06
CA GLY A 132 20.49 3.76 -6.45
C GLY A 132 19.57 2.88 -7.30
N LYS A 133 19.96 1.64 -7.58
CA LYS A 133 19.16 0.71 -8.39
C LYS A 133 18.17 -0.06 -7.55
N TRP A 134 16.97 -0.27 -8.10
CA TRP A 134 15.96 -1.12 -7.51
C TRP A 134 16.26 -2.59 -7.79
N ARG A 135 16.30 -3.39 -6.73
CA ARG A 135 16.53 -4.83 -6.79
C ARG A 135 15.30 -5.56 -6.28
N TYR A 136 14.88 -6.57 -7.02
CA TYR A 136 13.81 -7.47 -6.61
C TYR A 136 14.17 -8.19 -5.31
N VAL A 137 13.21 -8.24 -4.39
CA VAL A 137 13.35 -8.94 -3.11
C VAL A 137 12.43 -10.15 -3.07
N ARG A 138 11.14 -9.94 -3.31
CA ARG A 138 10.14 -11.01 -3.21
C ARG A 138 8.82 -10.58 -3.82
N SER A 139 8.06 -11.59 -4.33
CA SER A 139 6.64 -11.43 -4.62
C SER A 139 5.79 -12.16 -3.59
N GLY A 140 4.59 -11.66 -3.35
CA GLY A 140 3.55 -12.32 -2.58
C GLY A 140 2.32 -12.58 -3.44
N GLY A 141 1.73 -13.79 -3.33
CA GLY A 141 0.50 -14.16 -4.03
C GLY A 141 -0.72 -14.23 -3.12
N VAL A 142 -1.88 -14.44 -3.74
CA VAL A 142 -3.15 -14.72 -3.05
C VAL A 142 -3.62 -16.11 -3.44
N HIS A 143 -3.86 -16.98 -2.46
CA HIS A 143 -4.35 -18.34 -2.69
C HIS A 143 -5.85 -18.48 -2.38
N ASP A 144 -6.37 -17.64 -1.52
CA ASP A 144 -7.78 -17.62 -1.11
C ASP A 144 -8.24 -16.15 -1.04
N ALA A 145 -9.19 -15.79 -1.89
CA ALA A 145 -9.71 -14.42 -1.97
C ALA A 145 -10.37 -13.94 -0.67
N LYS A 146 -10.88 -14.86 0.16
CA LYS A 146 -11.50 -14.52 1.45
C LYS A 146 -10.46 -14.23 2.53
N LYS A 147 -9.27 -14.85 2.44
CA LYS A 147 -8.17 -14.66 3.39
C LYS A 147 -7.21 -13.54 2.97
N GLY A 148 -7.21 -13.20 1.67
CA GLY A 148 -6.29 -12.23 1.11
C GLY A 148 -4.87 -12.76 0.93
N GLY A 149 -3.96 -11.86 0.58
CA GLY A 149 -2.54 -12.14 0.45
C GLY A 149 -1.77 -11.67 1.69
N SER A 150 -0.69 -12.37 1.98
CA SER A 150 0.27 -11.96 3.01
C SER A 150 1.68 -12.40 2.63
N VAL A 151 2.65 -11.55 2.92
CA VAL A 151 4.07 -11.87 2.76
C VAL A 151 4.90 -11.14 3.81
N THR A 152 5.93 -11.81 4.30
CA THR A 152 6.89 -11.24 5.25
C THR A 152 8.29 -11.32 4.66
N VAL A 153 9.06 -10.26 4.82
CA VAL A 153 10.46 -10.17 4.37
C VAL A 153 11.34 -9.62 5.47
N SER A 154 12.56 -10.15 5.57
CA SER A 154 13.62 -9.51 6.34
C SER A 154 14.07 -8.25 5.62
N TRP A 155 14.34 -7.19 6.36
CA TRP A 155 14.65 -5.89 5.79
C TRP A 155 15.95 -5.30 6.33
N THR A 156 16.69 -4.60 5.49
CA THR A 156 17.85 -3.84 5.90
C THR A 156 17.40 -2.46 6.36
N PRO A 157 17.57 -2.11 7.65
CA PRO A 157 17.16 -0.82 8.19
C PRO A 157 17.69 0.37 7.38
N GLY A 158 16.85 1.36 7.14
CA GLY A 158 17.21 2.58 6.43
C GLY A 158 17.28 2.48 4.91
N THR A 159 17.04 1.28 4.33
CA THR A 159 16.98 1.14 2.87
C THR A 159 15.59 1.47 2.33
N PRO A 160 15.49 2.14 1.15
CA PRO A 160 14.20 2.41 0.52
C PRO A 160 13.50 1.12 0.07
N CYS A 161 12.19 1.07 0.32
CA CYS A 161 11.26 0.03 -0.13
C CYS A 161 10.35 0.56 -1.22
N LEU A 162 10.10 -0.26 -2.24
CA LEU A 162 9.07 -0.07 -3.24
C LEU A 162 8.21 -1.32 -3.30
N VAL A 163 6.89 -1.13 -3.28
CA VAL A 163 5.92 -2.21 -3.38
C VAL A 163 4.97 -1.91 -4.53
N ASN A 164 5.04 -2.70 -5.60
CA ASN A 164 4.07 -2.63 -6.69
C ASN A 164 2.79 -3.38 -6.30
N LEU A 165 1.66 -2.77 -6.60
CA LEU A 165 0.35 -3.36 -6.38
C LEU A 165 -0.06 -4.29 -7.54
N PRO A 166 -1.10 -5.14 -7.37
CA PRO A 166 -1.53 -6.11 -8.37
C PRO A 166 -1.78 -5.52 -9.76
N LEU A 167 -1.45 -6.30 -10.79
CA LEU A 167 -1.59 -5.87 -12.19
C LEU A 167 -3.03 -6.02 -12.69
N TYR A 168 -3.61 -7.24 -12.60
CA TYR A 168 -4.93 -7.57 -13.19
C TYR A 168 -6.02 -7.80 -12.15
N ASN A 169 -5.78 -7.39 -10.89
CA ASN A 169 -6.77 -7.29 -9.84
C ASN A 169 -6.63 -5.94 -9.14
N GLY A 170 -7.68 -5.50 -8.48
CA GLY A 170 -7.61 -4.40 -7.54
C GLY A 170 -7.36 -4.92 -6.13
N ILE A 171 -7.26 -3.99 -5.20
CA ILE A 171 -7.25 -4.29 -3.77
C ILE A 171 -8.34 -3.50 -3.04
N LYS A 172 -8.96 -4.13 -2.05
CA LYS A 172 -9.91 -3.48 -1.12
C LYS A 172 -9.18 -2.80 0.02
N SER A 173 -8.07 -3.41 0.47
CA SER A 173 -7.25 -2.90 1.57
C SER A 173 -5.81 -3.37 1.40
N PHE A 174 -4.90 -2.58 1.96
CA PHE A 174 -3.49 -2.90 2.11
C PHE A 174 -3.03 -2.49 3.51
N THR A 175 -2.19 -3.29 4.13
CA THR A 175 -1.67 -3.01 5.45
C THR A 175 -0.18 -3.36 5.49
N LEU A 176 0.62 -2.42 5.99
CA LEU A 176 2.04 -2.61 6.26
C LEU A 176 2.25 -2.85 7.75
N GLY A 177 2.94 -3.92 8.09
CA GLY A 177 3.42 -4.19 9.45
C GLY A 177 4.91 -3.94 9.56
N ILE A 178 5.32 -3.23 10.60
CA ILE A 178 6.71 -2.92 10.94
C ILE A 178 6.98 -3.23 12.41
N ASP A 179 8.24 -3.24 12.82
CA ASP A 179 8.60 -3.37 14.23
C ASP A 179 7.93 -2.25 15.05
N PRO A 180 7.43 -2.52 16.27
CA PRO A 180 6.59 -1.56 17.02
C PRO A 180 7.27 -0.21 17.30
N LYS A 181 8.59 -0.20 17.42
CA LYS A 181 9.40 1.00 17.69
C LYS A 181 10.04 1.59 16.43
N ALA A 182 9.86 0.93 15.27
CA ALA A 182 10.45 1.41 14.03
C ALA A 182 9.78 2.70 13.55
N THR A 183 10.58 3.50 12.86
CA THR A 183 10.15 4.70 12.17
C THR A 183 9.81 4.39 10.72
N ILE A 184 8.97 5.20 10.11
CA ILE A 184 8.67 5.13 8.68
C ILE A 184 8.49 6.56 8.15
N LYS A 185 8.98 6.80 6.94
CA LYS A 185 8.84 8.09 6.24
C LYS A 185 8.70 7.88 4.75
N ALA A 186 8.08 8.85 4.08
CA ALA A 186 8.02 8.87 2.62
C ALA A 186 9.43 8.97 2.03
N LEU A 187 9.63 8.32 0.90
CA LEU A 187 10.82 8.55 0.11
C LEU A 187 10.72 9.93 -0.55
N GLY A 188 11.78 10.72 -0.44
CA GLY A 188 11.83 12.06 -1.01
C GLY A 188 11.62 12.10 -2.53
N PRO A 189 11.47 13.30 -3.11
CA PRO A 189 11.27 13.47 -4.55
C PRO A 189 12.43 12.84 -5.33
N ARG A 190 12.14 12.36 -6.53
CA ARG A 190 13.14 11.75 -7.42
C ARG A 190 14.18 12.80 -7.82
N LYS A 191 15.46 12.40 -7.85
CA LYS A 191 16.62 13.29 -8.10
C LYS A 191 16.60 14.02 -9.46
N SER A 192 15.72 13.67 -10.38
CA SER A 192 15.71 14.16 -11.76
C SER A 192 15.27 15.63 -11.95
N GLY A 193 14.91 16.36 -10.88
CA GLY A 193 14.37 17.72 -10.98
C GLY A 193 13.04 17.82 -11.76
N VAL A 194 12.59 16.72 -12.34
CA VAL A 194 11.36 16.63 -13.10
C VAL A 194 10.26 16.15 -12.14
N ASN A 195 9.48 17.09 -11.65
CA ASN A 195 8.38 16.79 -10.71
C ASN A 195 7.11 16.27 -11.40
N LYS A 196 7.12 16.13 -12.73
CA LYS A 196 5.96 15.64 -13.48
C LYS A 196 6.13 14.16 -13.80
N PRO A 197 5.12 13.33 -13.56
CA PRO A 197 5.16 11.93 -13.95
C PRO A 197 5.11 11.77 -15.47
N VAL A 198 5.79 10.75 -15.99
CA VAL A 198 5.55 10.24 -17.34
C VAL A 198 4.37 9.27 -17.24
N VAL A 199 3.29 9.56 -17.98
CA VAL A 199 2.10 8.72 -18.01
C VAL A 199 2.19 7.79 -19.21
N PHE A 200 2.09 6.47 -18.94
CA PHE A 200 1.95 5.45 -19.97
C PHE A 200 0.48 5.04 -20.04
N TYR A 201 -0.12 5.21 -21.22
CA TYR A 201 -1.48 4.77 -21.48
C TYR A 201 -1.46 3.81 -22.68
N GLY A 202 -2.08 2.64 -22.54
CA GLY A 202 -2.03 1.63 -23.59
C GLY A 202 -2.98 0.44 -23.31
N THR A 203 -2.71 -0.64 -24.04
CA THR A 203 -3.46 -1.89 -24.00
C THR A 203 -3.01 -2.81 -22.85
N SER A 204 -3.32 -4.11 -22.94
CA SER A 204 -2.93 -5.14 -21.99
C SER A 204 -1.40 -5.23 -21.76
N ILE A 205 -0.59 -4.95 -22.79
CA ILE A 205 0.88 -4.94 -22.65
C ILE A 205 1.32 -3.84 -21.68
N THR A 206 0.80 -2.62 -21.82
CA THR A 206 1.09 -1.52 -20.88
C THR A 206 0.52 -1.79 -19.49
N HIS A 207 -0.58 -2.54 -19.40
CA HIS A 207 -1.19 -2.95 -18.13
C HIS A 207 -0.34 -3.99 -17.39
N GLY A 208 0.57 -4.66 -18.08
CA GLY A 208 1.45 -5.71 -17.55
C GLY A 208 1.05 -7.13 -17.97
N GLY A 209 0.27 -7.27 -19.06
CA GLY A 209 -0.05 -8.56 -19.65
C GLY A 209 1.17 -9.23 -20.26
N CYS A 210 1.24 -10.56 -20.16
CA CYS A 210 2.25 -11.41 -20.80
C CYS A 210 1.88 -11.75 -22.24
#